data_825a0452c38d38b7e8ccfbe9865729be
#
_entry.id   825a0452c38d38b7e8ccfbe9865729be
#
_cell.length_a   1.000
_cell.length_b   1.000
_cell.length_c   1.000
_cell.angle_alpha   90.00
_cell.angle_beta   90.00
_cell.angle_gamma   90.00
#
_symmetry.space_group_name_H-M   'P 1'
#
loop_
_entity.id
_entity.type
_entity.pdbx_description
1 polymer ?
#
loop_
_entity_poly.entity_id
_entity_poly.type
_entity_poly.pdbx_seq_one_letter_code
_entity_poly.pdbx_strand_id
1 'polypeptide(L)'
;MEINNIQPKIRHLSEMKEVVLDQEFVKTADPELYYMYRDLAENEQDKEKIKEYKLRYDITVINPVMLGKEYNKTAGHDHPLVPGTEITYTELYEVLEGEVIFLMQDSKENNIKDVYAIKANKNDKVIVPPNYEHIMINTSNEKVKTANWVCNDFSENIYEPFKKRQGFSYYAIKSNSAEIEWIKNKNYDYVPELRFLEPNLWLKKFNINKDKEIYNLIKDLSKLDFLKNPQNYEWGK
;
A
#
# COMPACT_ATOMS: atom_id res chain seq x y z
N MET A 1 -3.07 16.35 9.46
CA MET A 1 -4.55 16.14 9.61
C MET A 1 -4.82 15.31 10.85
N GLU A 2 -5.76 15.72 11.71
CA GLU A 2 -6.22 14.98 12.89
C GLU A 2 -7.38 14.05 12.52
N ILE A 3 -7.34 12.79 13.00
CA ILE A 3 -8.34 11.75 12.73
C ILE A 3 -9.10 11.28 13.98
N ASN A 4 -8.85 11.92 15.14
CA ASN A 4 -9.33 11.47 16.46
C ASN A 4 -10.86 11.32 16.58
N ASN A 5 -11.63 12.08 15.81
CA ASN A 5 -13.11 12.07 15.84
C ASN A 5 -13.73 11.36 14.62
N ILE A 6 -12.92 10.70 13.79
CA ILE A 6 -13.39 10.01 12.58
C ILE A 6 -13.45 8.52 12.86
N GLN A 7 -14.56 7.89 12.54
CA GLN A 7 -14.73 6.44 12.69
C GLN A 7 -14.04 5.72 11.52
N PRO A 8 -13.05 4.86 11.78
CA PRO A 8 -12.39 4.09 10.74
C PRO A 8 -13.21 2.87 10.33
N LYS A 9 -12.98 2.39 9.12
CA LYS A 9 -13.25 0.99 8.80
C LYS A 9 -12.09 0.15 9.37
N ILE A 10 -12.44 -0.82 10.23
CA ILE A 10 -11.46 -1.72 10.86
C ILE A 10 -11.30 -2.96 10.00
N ARG A 11 -10.06 -3.42 9.83
CA ARG A 11 -9.76 -4.72 9.23
C ARG A 11 -9.36 -5.70 10.31
N HIS A 12 -10.12 -6.77 10.44
CA HIS A 12 -9.85 -7.88 11.35
C HIS A 12 -9.10 -9.03 10.66
N LEU A 13 -8.45 -9.89 11.44
CA LEU A 13 -7.74 -11.06 10.91
C LEU A 13 -8.68 -12.01 10.17
N SER A 14 -9.90 -12.18 10.64
CA SER A 14 -10.94 -13.01 10.00
C SER A 14 -11.22 -12.61 8.54
N GLU A 15 -11.06 -11.31 8.20
CA GLU A 15 -11.23 -10.80 6.83
C GLU A 15 -9.98 -11.00 5.96
N MET A 16 -8.85 -11.42 6.56
CA MET A 16 -7.56 -11.62 5.88
C MET A 16 -7.04 -13.05 5.94
N LYS A 17 -7.80 -13.98 6.51
CA LYS A 17 -7.41 -15.37 6.71
C LYS A 17 -6.84 -16.05 5.46
N GLU A 18 -7.34 -15.69 4.30
CA GLU A 18 -6.94 -16.26 3.01
C GLU A 18 -5.57 -15.79 2.52
N VAL A 19 -5.01 -14.72 3.13
CA VAL A 19 -3.72 -14.13 2.70
C VAL A 19 -2.63 -14.18 3.77
N VAL A 20 -2.86 -14.90 4.87
CA VAL A 20 -1.92 -15.09 5.98
C VAL A 20 -1.18 -16.42 5.83
N LEU A 21 0.11 -16.43 6.13
CA LEU A 21 0.95 -17.63 6.05
C LEU A 21 0.53 -18.71 7.05
N ASP A 22 0.31 -18.32 8.33
CA ASP A 22 0.01 -19.23 9.42
C ASP A 22 -1.50 -19.49 9.54
N GLN A 23 -1.97 -20.56 8.89
CA GLN A 23 -3.38 -20.94 8.87
C GLN A 23 -3.88 -21.50 10.22
N GLU A 24 -3.01 -21.96 11.10
CA GLU A 24 -3.41 -22.37 12.44
C GLU A 24 -3.60 -21.16 13.34
N PHE A 25 -2.76 -20.14 13.20
CA PHE A 25 -2.91 -18.90 13.96
C PHE A 25 -4.26 -18.21 13.69
N VAL A 26 -4.73 -18.16 12.44
CA VAL A 26 -6.01 -17.52 12.09
C VAL A 26 -7.25 -18.16 12.74
N LYS A 27 -7.12 -19.36 13.32
CA LYS A 27 -8.18 -20.06 14.08
C LYS A 27 -8.20 -19.69 15.55
N THR A 28 -7.17 -19.04 16.06
CA THR A 28 -6.94 -18.84 17.50
C THR A 28 -7.37 -17.46 18.00
N ALA A 29 -7.37 -16.45 17.15
CA ALA A 29 -7.64 -15.06 17.52
C ALA A 29 -8.18 -14.26 16.33
N ASP A 30 -8.84 -13.15 16.60
CA ASP A 30 -9.31 -12.20 15.58
C ASP A 30 -8.93 -10.75 15.94
N PRO A 31 -7.63 -10.42 16.01
CA PRO A 31 -7.19 -9.08 16.33
C PRO A 31 -7.55 -8.06 15.25
N GLU A 32 -7.66 -6.82 15.65
CA GLU A 32 -7.73 -5.67 14.76
C GLU A 32 -6.35 -5.42 14.15
N LEU A 33 -6.25 -5.54 12.82
CA LEU A 33 -4.99 -5.46 12.10
C LEU A 33 -4.64 -4.03 11.71
N TYR A 34 -5.61 -3.32 11.13
CA TYR A 34 -5.44 -1.93 10.73
C TYR A 34 -6.75 -1.17 10.59
N TYR A 35 -6.64 0.15 10.68
CA TYR A 35 -7.76 1.09 10.60
C TYR A 35 -7.63 1.92 9.33
N MET A 36 -8.71 2.05 8.58
CA MET A 36 -8.78 2.80 7.33
C MET A 36 -9.72 3.98 7.48
N TYR A 37 -9.18 5.17 7.32
CA TYR A 37 -9.90 6.44 7.31
C TYR A 37 -9.94 6.93 5.86
N ARG A 38 -11.12 6.96 5.26
CA ARG A 38 -11.31 7.19 3.82
C ARG A 38 -11.96 8.55 3.57
N ASP A 39 -11.74 9.11 2.35
CA ASP A 39 -12.35 10.36 1.90
C ASP A 39 -12.10 11.54 2.85
N LEU A 40 -10.86 11.68 3.33
CA LEU A 40 -10.51 12.71 4.28
C LEU A 40 -10.26 14.06 3.61
N ALA A 41 -10.73 15.13 4.27
CA ALA A 41 -10.42 16.50 3.93
C ALA A 41 -10.37 17.36 5.19
N GLU A 42 -9.55 18.41 5.21
CA GLU A 42 -9.44 19.31 6.38
C GLU A 42 -10.65 20.23 6.54
N ASN A 43 -11.36 20.49 5.43
CA ASN A 43 -12.53 21.35 5.39
C ASN A 43 -13.41 21.04 4.17
N GLU A 44 -14.62 21.59 4.11
CA GLU A 44 -15.57 21.32 3.00
C GLU A 44 -15.05 21.86 1.64
N GLN A 45 -14.29 22.94 1.61
CA GLN A 45 -13.73 23.46 0.36
C GLN A 45 -12.70 22.49 -0.24
N ASP A 46 -11.84 21.91 0.61
CA ASP A 46 -10.88 20.88 0.20
C ASP A 46 -11.61 19.63 -0.29
N LYS A 47 -12.66 19.22 0.41
CA LYS A 47 -13.47 18.06 0.06
C LYS A 47 -14.12 18.20 -1.32
N GLU A 48 -14.69 19.35 -1.61
CA GLU A 48 -15.28 19.64 -2.93
C GLU A 48 -14.21 19.62 -4.03
N LYS A 49 -13.06 20.23 -3.76
CA LYS A 49 -11.93 20.25 -4.68
C LYS A 49 -11.38 18.85 -4.97
N ILE A 50 -11.20 18.02 -3.93
CA ILE A 50 -10.75 16.64 -4.06
C ILE A 50 -11.73 15.86 -4.95
N LYS A 51 -13.02 16.00 -4.71
CA LYS A 51 -14.08 15.35 -5.48
C LYS A 51 -14.11 15.80 -6.94
N GLU A 52 -13.98 17.11 -7.21
CA GLU A 52 -13.92 17.66 -8.57
C GLU A 52 -12.75 17.08 -9.36
N TYR A 53 -11.59 16.90 -8.70
CA TYR A 53 -10.40 16.30 -9.30
C TYR A 53 -10.47 14.77 -9.39
N LYS A 54 -11.55 14.14 -8.88
CA LYS A 54 -11.73 12.69 -8.85
C LYS A 54 -10.58 11.98 -8.13
N LEU A 55 -10.15 12.54 -7.03
CA LEU A 55 -9.13 12.01 -6.14
C LEU A 55 -9.75 11.65 -4.79
N ARG A 56 -9.00 10.89 -4.00
CA ARG A 56 -9.31 10.56 -2.62
C ARG A 56 -8.04 10.63 -1.78
N TYR A 57 -8.15 11.21 -0.59
CA TYR A 57 -7.10 11.21 0.41
C TYR A 57 -7.50 10.32 1.56
N ASP A 58 -6.65 9.35 1.89
CA ASP A 58 -6.92 8.35 2.91
C ASP A 58 -5.79 8.33 3.94
N ILE A 59 -6.09 7.82 5.15
CA ILE A 59 -5.09 7.49 6.16
C ILE A 59 -5.31 6.03 6.59
N THR A 60 -4.21 5.28 6.71
CA THR A 60 -4.22 3.91 7.24
C THR A 60 -3.30 3.83 8.46
N VAL A 61 -3.79 3.22 9.54
CA VAL A 61 -3.02 2.97 10.77
C VAL A 61 -2.88 1.47 10.96
N ILE A 62 -1.64 0.94 10.93
CA ILE A 62 -1.35 -0.49 11.02
C ILE A 62 -0.84 -0.82 12.42
N ASN A 63 -1.53 -1.73 13.11
CA ASN A 63 -1.16 -2.17 14.46
C ASN A 63 0.12 -3.02 14.46
N PRO A 64 0.93 -2.99 15.54
CA PRO A 64 2.14 -3.80 15.68
C PRO A 64 1.83 -5.22 16.21
N VAL A 65 0.84 -5.88 15.63
CA VAL A 65 0.48 -7.26 16.00
C VAL A 65 1.21 -8.26 15.10
N MET A 66 1.39 -9.48 15.59
CA MET A 66 1.96 -10.56 14.79
C MET A 66 0.85 -11.50 14.29
N LEU A 67 1.02 -12.04 13.10
CA LEU A 67 0.16 -13.05 12.48
C LEU A 67 0.85 -14.43 12.58
N GLY A 68 0.92 -14.96 13.80
CA GLY A 68 1.81 -16.07 14.12
C GLY A 68 3.28 -15.61 14.05
N LYS A 69 4.05 -16.12 13.09
CA LYS A 69 5.43 -15.68 12.82
C LYS A 69 5.52 -14.54 11.82
N GLU A 70 4.45 -14.28 11.07
CA GLU A 70 4.41 -13.25 10.06
C GLU A 70 4.15 -11.87 10.68
N TYR A 71 4.81 -10.83 10.18
CA TYR A 71 4.52 -9.45 10.56
C TYR A 71 3.16 -9.02 10.04
N ASN A 72 2.49 -8.13 10.77
CA ASN A 72 1.22 -7.57 10.33
C ASN A 72 1.38 -6.78 9.02
N LYS A 73 0.35 -6.88 8.18
CA LYS A 73 0.33 -6.29 6.83
C LYS A 73 -1.07 -5.90 6.42
N THR A 74 -1.17 -5.07 5.39
CA THR A 74 -2.44 -4.86 4.68
C THR A 74 -2.80 -6.07 3.81
N ALA A 75 -4.06 -6.17 3.38
CA ALA A 75 -4.56 -7.34 2.63
C ALA A 75 -3.86 -7.58 1.29
N GLY A 76 -3.22 -6.55 0.75
CA GLY A 76 -2.64 -6.59 -0.58
C GLY A 76 -3.70 -6.51 -1.68
N HIS A 77 -3.43 -5.72 -2.69
CA HIS A 77 -4.36 -5.53 -3.79
C HIS A 77 -3.64 -5.02 -5.04
N ASP A 78 -4.35 -5.10 -6.13
CA ASP A 78 -4.04 -4.41 -7.38
C ASP A 78 -5.12 -3.36 -7.65
N HIS A 79 -4.76 -2.37 -8.45
CA HIS A 79 -5.71 -1.39 -8.97
C HIS A 79 -6.29 -1.87 -10.31
N PRO A 80 -7.52 -1.47 -10.66
CA PRO A 80 -8.05 -1.78 -11.97
C PRO A 80 -7.28 -1.06 -13.08
N LEU A 81 -7.47 -1.53 -14.30
CA LEU A 81 -6.94 -0.87 -15.49
C LEU A 81 -7.63 0.48 -15.71
N VAL A 82 -6.85 1.46 -16.15
CA VAL A 82 -7.42 2.71 -16.68
C VAL A 82 -8.21 2.37 -17.94
N PRO A 83 -9.47 2.81 -18.08
CA PRO A 83 -10.32 2.47 -19.21
C PRO A 83 -9.66 2.72 -20.56
N GLY A 84 -9.67 1.71 -21.42
CA GLY A 84 -9.07 1.76 -22.77
C GLY A 84 -7.55 1.59 -22.81
N THR A 85 -6.92 1.16 -21.70
CA THR A 85 -5.47 0.94 -21.61
C THR A 85 -5.16 -0.45 -21.02
N GLU A 86 -3.86 -0.83 -21.04
CA GLU A 86 -3.32 -1.99 -20.33
C GLU A 86 -2.53 -1.57 -19.07
N ILE A 87 -2.80 -0.39 -18.53
CA ILE A 87 -2.07 0.23 -17.41
C ILE A 87 -3.02 0.40 -16.23
N THR A 88 -2.61 -0.04 -15.05
CA THR A 88 -3.38 0.15 -13.82
C THR A 88 -3.20 1.55 -13.25
N TYR A 89 -4.17 2.01 -12.44
CA TYR A 89 -4.03 3.25 -11.68
C TYR A 89 -2.85 3.17 -10.72
N THR A 90 -2.29 4.33 -10.39
CA THR A 90 -1.15 4.48 -9.47
C THR A 90 -1.60 5.05 -8.12
N GLU A 91 -0.72 5.04 -7.13
CA GLU A 91 -0.99 5.57 -5.80
C GLU A 91 0.26 6.27 -5.23
N LEU A 92 0.05 7.35 -4.47
CA LEU A 92 1.12 8.08 -3.78
C LEU A 92 0.92 7.96 -2.27
N TYR A 93 1.90 7.41 -1.58
CA TYR A 93 1.94 7.29 -0.13
C TYR A 93 2.93 8.25 0.54
N GLU A 94 2.65 8.56 1.80
CA GLU A 94 3.56 9.17 2.75
C GLU A 94 3.48 8.44 4.08
N VAL A 95 4.63 8.21 4.73
CA VAL A 95 4.68 7.71 6.11
C VAL A 95 4.56 8.90 7.06
N LEU A 96 3.47 8.96 7.81
CA LEU A 96 3.22 10.04 8.78
C LEU A 96 3.84 9.73 10.15
N GLU A 97 3.82 8.44 10.55
CA GLU A 97 4.36 7.99 11.84
C GLU A 97 4.93 6.57 11.69
N GLY A 98 6.06 6.31 12.36
CA GLY A 98 6.71 5.00 12.40
C GLY A 98 7.55 4.67 11.16
N GLU A 99 7.73 3.37 10.95
CA GLU A 99 8.48 2.76 9.85
C GLU A 99 7.64 1.64 9.22
N VAL A 100 7.61 1.58 7.91
CA VAL A 100 6.82 0.59 7.15
C VAL A 100 7.61 0.05 5.96
N ILE A 101 7.38 -1.20 5.61
CA ILE A 101 7.89 -1.76 4.37
C ILE A 101 6.75 -1.85 3.36
N PHE A 102 6.93 -1.23 2.19
CA PHE A 102 6.10 -1.46 1.03
C PHE A 102 6.70 -2.62 0.24
N LEU A 103 5.95 -3.68 0.06
CA LEU A 103 6.31 -4.77 -0.84
C LEU A 103 5.47 -4.64 -2.10
N MET A 104 6.15 -4.58 -3.24
CA MET A 104 5.55 -4.38 -4.55
C MET A 104 5.93 -5.50 -5.49
N GLN A 105 4.99 -5.95 -6.31
CA GLN A 105 5.23 -6.98 -7.32
C GLN A 105 4.49 -6.69 -8.63
N ASP A 106 5.12 -6.99 -9.76
CA ASP A 106 4.49 -7.10 -11.09
C ASP A 106 4.26 -8.58 -11.40
N SER A 107 3.01 -8.98 -11.47
CA SER A 107 2.64 -10.37 -11.76
C SER A 107 2.02 -10.53 -13.15
N LYS A 108 2.26 -11.68 -13.74
CA LYS A 108 1.52 -12.15 -14.91
C LYS A 108 1.07 -13.57 -14.64
N GLU A 109 -0.23 -13.76 -14.45
CA GLU A 109 -0.78 -15.04 -14.01
C GLU A 109 -0.13 -15.46 -12.67
N ASN A 110 0.49 -16.65 -12.61
CA ASN A 110 1.18 -17.16 -11.42
C ASN A 110 2.69 -16.84 -11.39
N ASN A 111 3.20 -16.04 -12.34
CA ASN A 111 4.62 -15.71 -12.42
C ASN A 111 4.85 -14.27 -11.99
N ILE A 112 5.79 -14.07 -11.09
CA ILE A 112 6.26 -12.74 -10.72
C ILE A 112 7.36 -12.32 -11.68
N LYS A 113 7.14 -11.22 -12.39
CA LYS A 113 8.13 -10.64 -13.32
C LYS A 113 9.15 -9.81 -12.55
N ASP A 114 8.68 -9.08 -11.55
CA ASP A 114 9.50 -8.23 -10.70
C ASP A 114 8.92 -8.14 -9.29
N VAL A 115 9.79 -8.05 -8.28
CA VAL A 115 9.40 -7.86 -6.88
C VAL A 115 10.47 -7.06 -6.15
N TYR A 116 10.04 -6.07 -5.39
CA TYR A 116 10.93 -5.28 -4.55
C TYR A 116 10.25 -4.77 -3.29
N ALA A 117 11.07 -4.51 -2.27
CA ALA A 117 10.66 -3.89 -1.03
C ALA A 117 11.26 -2.48 -0.89
N ILE A 118 10.48 -1.57 -0.33
CA ILE A 118 10.92 -0.22 0.04
C ILE A 118 10.69 -0.05 1.53
N LYS A 119 11.76 0.11 2.29
CA LYS A 119 11.69 0.49 3.70
C LYS A 119 11.56 2.00 3.79
N ALA A 120 10.45 2.48 4.31
CA ALA A 120 10.14 3.90 4.41
C ALA A 120 9.91 4.31 5.85
N ASN A 121 10.50 5.44 6.24
CA ASN A 121 10.41 6.05 7.55
C ASN A 121 9.50 7.28 7.49
N LYS A 122 9.19 7.83 8.66
CA LYS A 122 8.43 9.09 8.76
C LYS A 122 8.95 10.14 7.78
N ASN A 123 8.04 10.76 7.04
CA ASN A 123 8.22 11.74 5.97
C ASN A 123 8.70 11.18 4.63
N ASP A 124 9.05 9.91 4.52
CA ASP A 124 9.31 9.30 3.23
C ASP A 124 8.03 9.12 2.43
N LYS A 125 8.18 9.18 1.10
CA LYS A 125 7.09 9.00 0.16
C LYS A 125 7.38 7.84 -0.76
N VAL A 126 6.32 7.11 -1.08
CA VAL A 126 6.39 5.96 -1.98
C VAL A 126 5.30 6.08 -3.03
N ILE A 127 5.69 5.96 -4.29
CA ILE A 127 4.76 5.90 -5.41
C ILE A 127 4.65 4.43 -5.83
N VAL A 128 3.43 3.92 -5.86
CA VAL A 128 3.10 2.64 -6.48
C VAL A 128 3.01 2.89 -7.99
N PRO A 129 3.93 2.36 -8.81
CA PRO A 129 3.87 2.55 -10.25
C PRO A 129 2.72 1.73 -10.86
N PRO A 130 2.30 2.02 -12.10
CA PRO A 130 1.26 1.22 -12.75
C PRO A 130 1.73 -0.22 -12.94
N ASN A 131 0.76 -1.14 -12.92
CA ASN A 131 0.95 -2.58 -13.05
C ASN A 131 1.73 -3.23 -11.88
N TYR A 132 1.82 -2.53 -10.74
CA TYR A 132 2.37 -3.10 -9.51
C TYR A 132 1.29 -3.25 -8.43
N GLU A 133 1.14 -4.46 -7.99
CA GLU A 133 0.41 -4.85 -6.80
C GLU A 133 1.23 -4.45 -5.57
N HIS A 134 0.58 -4.13 -4.44
CA HIS A 134 1.31 -3.70 -3.26
C HIS A 134 0.66 -4.07 -1.92
N ILE A 135 1.50 -4.20 -0.90
CA ILE A 135 1.13 -4.29 0.51
C ILE A 135 2.02 -3.39 1.35
N MET A 136 1.51 -3.00 2.50
CA MET A 136 2.28 -2.38 3.58
C MET A 136 2.47 -3.38 4.71
N ILE A 137 3.69 -3.49 5.24
CA ILE A 137 4.07 -4.43 6.31
C ILE A 137 4.61 -3.62 7.48
N ASN A 138 4.02 -3.78 8.67
CA ASN A 138 4.54 -3.19 9.91
C ASN A 138 5.49 -4.17 10.59
N THR A 139 6.78 -3.95 10.48
CA THR A 139 7.83 -4.77 11.10
C THR A 139 8.30 -4.22 12.45
N SER A 140 7.72 -3.10 12.91
CA SER A 140 8.07 -2.44 14.17
C SER A 140 7.17 -2.90 15.33
N ASN A 141 7.52 -2.46 16.55
CA ASN A 141 6.71 -2.69 17.74
C ASN A 141 5.72 -1.52 18.02
N GLU A 142 5.61 -0.57 17.11
CA GLU A 142 4.75 0.61 17.23
C GLU A 142 3.73 0.65 16.09
N LYS A 143 2.68 1.45 16.30
CA LYS A 143 1.73 1.71 15.21
C LYS A 143 2.40 2.48 14.09
N VAL A 144 2.10 2.09 12.87
CA VAL A 144 2.49 2.83 11.67
C VAL A 144 1.29 3.58 11.14
N LYS A 145 1.48 4.84 10.78
CA LYS A 145 0.46 5.67 10.15
C LYS A 145 0.94 6.15 8.80
N THR A 146 0.18 5.85 7.78
CA THR A 146 0.43 6.29 6.39
C THR A 146 -0.72 7.11 5.87
N ALA A 147 -0.44 8.04 4.97
CA ALA A 147 -1.45 8.71 4.16
C ALA A 147 -1.25 8.38 2.69
N ASN A 148 -2.30 8.47 1.89
CA ASN A 148 -2.19 8.28 0.45
C ASN A 148 -3.15 9.17 -0.34
N TRP A 149 -2.74 9.50 -1.55
CA TRP A 149 -3.57 10.01 -2.62
C TRP A 149 -3.79 8.92 -3.66
N VAL A 150 -5.05 8.72 -4.06
CA VAL A 150 -5.44 7.73 -5.06
C VAL A 150 -6.56 8.29 -5.94
N CYS A 151 -6.68 7.77 -7.17
CA CYS A 151 -7.81 8.05 -8.05
C CYS A 151 -9.12 7.54 -7.44
N ASN A 152 -10.21 8.28 -7.57
CA ASN A 152 -11.54 7.92 -7.10
C ASN A 152 -12.50 7.52 -8.26
N ASP A 153 -11.98 7.28 -9.47
CA ASP A 153 -12.78 6.80 -10.61
C ASP A 153 -13.08 5.28 -10.55
N PHE A 154 -12.51 4.58 -9.56
CA PHE A 154 -12.82 3.18 -9.29
C PHE A 154 -13.21 2.99 -7.82
N SER A 155 -14.15 2.07 -7.56
CA SER A 155 -14.68 1.82 -6.22
C SER A 155 -14.06 0.61 -5.53
N GLU A 156 -13.46 -0.30 -6.28
CA GLU A 156 -12.99 -1.59 -5.75
C GLU A 156 -11.58 -1.92 -6.23
N ASN A 157 -10.75 -2.32 -5.28
CA ASN A 157 -9.45 -2.91 -5.53
C ASN A 157 -9.61 -4.41 -5.84
N ILE A 158 -8.63 -4.98 -6.53
CA ILE A 158 -8.63 -6.38 -6.94
C ILE A 158 -7.91 -7.22 -5.87
N TYR A 159 -8.65 -8.08 -5.17
CA TYR A 159 -8.13 -8.93 -4.08
C TYR A 159 -8.05 -10.42 -4.43
N GLU A 160 -8.90 -10.89 -5.35
CA GLU A 160 -9.07 -12.34 -5.62
C GLU A 160 -7.79 -13.08 -6.03
N PRO A 161 -6.86 -12.52 -6.83
CA PRO A 161 -5.61 -13.20 -7.14
C PRO A 161 -4.77 -13.53 -5.91
N PHE A 162 -4.77 -12.64 -4.90
CA PHE A 162 -4.00 -12.81 -3.66
C PHE A 162 -4.62 -13.85 -2.74
N LYS A 163 -5.95 -13.89 -2.64
CA LYS A 163 -6.66 -14.92 -1.87
C LYS A 163 -6.38 -16.31 -2.42
N LYS A 164 -6.47 -16.49 -3.73
CA LYS A 164 -6.19 -17.77 -4.41
C LYS A 164 -4.75 -18.25 -4.19
N ARG A 165 -3.79 -17.32 -4.07
CA ARG A 165 -2.37 -17.62 -3.88
C ARG A 165 -1.94 -17.55 -2.41
N GLN A 166 -2.87 -17.35 -1.50
CA GLN A 166 -2.61 -17.21 -0.07
C GLN A 166 -1.66 -16.05 0.27
N GLY A 167 -1.76 -14.94 -0.47
CA GLY A 167 -1.02 -13.70 -0.22
C GLY A 167 -0.06 -13.30 -1.34
N PHE A 168 0.91 -12.48 -0.98
CA PHE A 168 1.94 -11.96 -1.88
C PHE A 168 3.02 -13.00 -2.17
N SER A 169 3.91 -12.68 -3.12
CA SER A 169 5.03 -13.55 -3.51
C SER A 169 6.07 -13.77 -2.40
N TYR A 170 6.12 -12.89 -1.40
CA TYR A 170 6.94 -13.04 -0.21
C TYR A 170 6.14 -12.79 1.06
N TYR A 171 6.50 -13.52 2.10
CA TYR A 171 6.08 -13.27 3.47
C TYR A 171 7.26 -12.71 4.28
N ALA A 172 7.01 -11.65 5.05
CA ALA A 172 7.97 -11.13 6.01
C ALA A 172 7.72 -11.79 7.36
N ILE A 173 8.65 -12.59 7.85
CA ILE A 173 8.52 -13.27 9.13
C ILE A 173 9.57 -12.81 10.14
N LYS A 174 9.20 -12.90 11.41
CA LYS A 174 10.11 -12.63 12.50
C LYS A 174 11.07 -13.80 12.67
N SER A 175 12.35 -13.55 12.41
CA SER A 175 13.40 -14.55 12.67
C SER A 175 13.84 -14.55 14.13
N ASN A 176 14.69 -15.51 14.51
CA ASN A 176 15.35 -15.51 15.81
C ASN A 176 16.47 -14.46 15.94
N SER A 177 16.87 -13.84 14.82
CA SER A 177 17.76 -12.68 14.78
C SER A 177 16.93 -11.39 14.77
N ALA A 178 17.58 -10.23 14.81
CA ALA A 178 16.91 -8.93 14.67
C ALA A 178 16.49 -8.62 13.21
N GLU A 179 16.85 -9.48 12.27
CA GLU A 179 16.58 -9.28 10.84
C GLU A 179 15.24 -9.90 10.44
N ILE A 180 14.63 -9.35 9.42
CA ILE A 180 13.41 -9.89 8.80
C ILE A 180 13.83 -11.07 7.90
N GLU A 181 13.20 -12.20 8.08
CA GLU A 181 13.33 -13.33 7.16
C GLU A 181 12.23 -13.25 6.09
N TRP A 182 12.65 -13.31 4.83
CA TRP A 182 11.76 -13.27 3.68
C TRP A 182 11.56 -14.66 3.11
N ILE A 183 10.33 -15.15 3.13
CA ILE A 183 9.98 -16.49 2.63
C ILE A 183 9.20 -16.37 1.33
N LYS A 184 9.68 -16.99 0.25
CA LYS A 184 8.96 -17.09 -1.02
C LYS A 184 7.64 -17.87 -0.83
N ASN A 185 6.57 -17.32 -1.37
CA ASN A 185 5.27 -17.97 -1.41
C ASN A 185 5.27 -19.05 -2.52
N LYS A 186 5.12 -20.31 -2.08
CA LYS A 186 5.18 -21.49 -2.95
C LYS A 186 3.93 -21.66 -3.85
N ASN A 187 2.90 -20.82 -3.68
CA ASN A 187 1.70 -20.83 -4.52
C ASN A 187 1.87 -20.02 -5.81
N TYR A 188 3.04 -19.43 -6.03
CA TYR A 188 3.47 -18.86 -7.30
C TYR A 188 4.41 -19.84 -8.02
N ASP A 189 4.26 -19.94 -9.34
CA ASP A 189 5.09 -20.84 -10.16
C ASP A 189 6.56 -20.37 -10.26
N TYR A 190 6.73 -19.03 -10.29
CA TYR A 190 8.04 -18.39 -10.28
C TYR A 190 8.04 -17.11 -9.46
N VAL A 191 9.03 -16.97 -8.59
CA VAL A 191 9.29 -15.76 -7.79
C VAL A 191 10.79 -15.42 -7.88
N PRO A 192 11.15 -14.26 -8.48
CA PRO A 192 12.54 -13.80 -8.53
C PRO A 192 13.07 -13.45 -7.14
N GLU A 193 14.37 -13.14 -7.05
CA GLU A 193 14.95 -12.64 -5.81
C GLU A 193 14.40 -11.27 -5.44
N LEU A 194 14.13 -11.07 -4.15
CA LEU A 194 13.62 -9.82 -3.61
C LEU A 194 14.69 -8.73 -3.72
N ARG A 195 14.35 -7.65 -4.40
CA ARG A 195 15.20 -6.46 -4.47
C ARG A 195 14.79 -5.45 -3.39
N PHE A 196 15.71 -4.58 -3.00
CA PHE A 196 15.44 -3.49 -2.07
C PHE A 196 15.72 -2.17 -2.77
N LEU A 197 14.76 -1.25 -2.72
CA LEU A 197 14.86 0.08 -3.32
C LEU A 197 14.70 1.15 -2.24
N GLU A 198 15.26 2.32 -2.53
CA GLU A 198 15.15 3.49 -1.66
C GLU A 198 13.77 4.17 -1.80
N PRO A 199 13.24 4.79 -0.74
CA PRO A 199 12.03 5.60 -0.83
C PRO A 199 12.27 6.87 -1.66
N ASN A 200 11.21 7.63 -1.89
CA ASN A 200 11.23 8.92 -2.58
C ASN A 200 11.62 8.84 -4.08
N LEU A 201 11.50 7.66 -4.68
CA LEU A 201 11.64 7.49 -6.12
C LEU A 201 10.56 8.30 -6.86
N TRP A 202 10.93 8.80 -8.05
CA TRP A 202 10.08 9.60 -8.96
C TRP A 202 9.53 10.93 -8.41
N LEU A 203 9.75 11.32 -7.16
CA LEU A 203 9.23 12.58 -6.62
C LEU A 203 9.64 13.80 -7.45
N LYS A 204 10.88 13.83 -7.91
CA LYS A 204 11.38 14.90 -8.79
C LYS A 204 10.64 14.95 -10.12
N LYS A 205 10.32 13.78 -10.69
CA LYS A 205 9.60 13.64 -11.96
C LYS A 205 8.21 14.27 -11.88
N PHE A 206 7.52 14.12 -10.76
CA PHE A 206 6.19 14.64 -10.53
C PHE A 206 6.18 15.99 -9.78
N ASN A 207 7.34 16.63 -9.61
CA ASN A 207 7.48 17.89 -8.86
C ASN A 207 6.88 17.84 -7.44
N ILE A 208 7.02 16.68 -6.78
CA ILE A 208 6.58 16.48 -5.41
C ILE A 208 7.72 16.83 -4.47
N ASN A 209 7.47 17.76 -3.54
CA ASN A 209 8.45 18.15 -2.55
C ASN A 209 8.52 17.10 -1.43
N LYS A 210 9.69 16.50 -1.24
CA LYS A 210 9.88 15.47 -0.22
C LYS A 210 9.74 16.00 1.21
N ASP A 211 10.02 17.28 1.45
CA ASP A 211 10.02 17.91 2.78
C ASP A 211 8.65 18.47 3.18
N LYS A 212 7.63 18.30 2.35
CA LYS A 212 6.25 18.72 2.63
C LYS A 212 5.32 17.52 2.68
N GLU A 213 4.38 17.54 3.62
CA GLU A 213 3.31 16.53 3.66
C GLU A 213 2.55 16.49 2.33
N ILE A 214 2.20 15.28 1.88
CA ILE A 214 1.49 15.11 0.59
C ILE A 214 0.09 15.74 0.61
N TYR A 215 -0.53 15.96 1.78
CA TYR A 215 -1.78 16.71 1.86
C TYR A 215 -1.65 18.13 1.30
N ASN A 216 -0.47 18.75 1.39
CA ASN A 216 -0.21 20.07 0.82
C ASN A 216 -0.41 20.15 -0.71
N LEU A 217 -0.45 19.01 -1.41
CA LEU A 217 -0.78 18.93 -2.84
C LEU A 217 -2.22 19.35 -3.12
N ILE A 218 -3.09 19.47 -2.11
CA ILE A 218 -4.43 20.05 -2.21
C ILE A 218 -4.40 21.48 -2.83
N LYS A 219 -3.28 22.19 -2.67
CA LYS A 219 -3.08 23.54 -3.25
C LYS A 219 -2.94 23.50 -4.77
N ASP A 220 -2.47 22.36 -5.32
CA ASP A 220 -2.25 22.15 -6.75
C ASP A 220 -2.41 20.67 -7.09
N LEU A 221 -3.65 20.21 -7.18
CA LEU A 221 -3.99 18.81 -7.48
C LEU A 221 -3.63 18.40 -8.92
N SER A 222 -3.28 19.33 -9.79
CA SER A 222 -2.81 18.99 -11.14
C SER A 222 -1.52 18.18 -11.12
N LYS A 223 -0.70 18.30 -10.07
CA LYS A 223 0.51 17.49 -9.85
C LYS A 223 0.21 16.01 -9.61
N LEU A 224 -1.02 15.67 -9.27
CA LEU A 224 -1.49 14.30 -9.04
C LEU A 224 -2.17 13.70 -10.28
N ASP A 225 -2.02 14.33 -11.46
CA ASP A 225 -2.62 13.81 -12.70
C ASP A 225 -2.13 12.39 -13.03
N PHE A 226 -0.89 12.07 -12.70
CA PHE A 226 -0.33 10.73 -12.90
C PHE A 226 -1.08 9.62 -12.14
N LEU A 227 -1.85 9.94 -11.09
CA LEU A 227 -2.69 8.97 -10.37
C LEU A 227 -3.90 8.55 -11.20
N LYS A 228 -4.39 9.44 -12.08
CA LYS A 228 -5.57 9.22 -12.92
C LYS A 228 -5.21 8.82 -14.35
N ASN A 229 -4.12 9.36 -14.85
CA ASN A 229 -3.69 9.23 -16.24
C ASN A 229 -2.26 8.70 -16.34
N PRO A 230 -1.91 7.57 -15.67
CA PRO A 230 -0.55 7.05 -15.64
C PRO A 230 0.01 6.72 -17.02
N GLN A 231 -0.86 6.43 -18.01
CA GLN A 231 -0.50 6.16 -19.40
C GLN A 231 0.15 7.35 -20.11
N ASN A 232 -0.03 8.57 -19.59
CA ASN A 232 0.59 9.78 -20.16
C ASN A 232 2.03 10.00 -19.70
N TYR A 233 2.56 9.11 -18.85
CA TYR A 233 3.86 9.26 -18.22
C TYR A 233 4.76 8.05 -18.52
N GLU A 234 6.06 8.31 -18.69
CA GLU A 234 7.04 7.23 -18.79
C GLU A 234 7.37 6.72 -17.37
N TRP A 235 7.21 5.43 -17.16
CA TRP A 235 7.59 4.75 -15.92
C TRP A 235 8.88 3.97 -16.18
N GLY A 236 10.02 4.55 -15.79
CA GLY A 236 11.31 3.86 -15.88
C GLY A 236 11.31 2.61 -14.97
N LYS A 237 11.95 1.54 -15.45
CA LYS A 237 12.18 0.32 -14.67
C LYS A 237 13.31 0.52 -13.69
#